data_d92fa32307bf55fdebaf3c072ddc2c97
#
_entry.id   d92fa32307bf55fdebaf3c072ddc2c97
#
_cell.length_a   1.000
_cell.length_b   1.000
_cell.length_c   1.000
_cell.angle_alpha   90.00
_cell.angle_beta   90.00
_cell.angle_gamma   90.00
#
_symmetry.space_group_name_H-M   'P 1'
#
loop_
_entity.id
_entity.type
_entity.pdbx_description
1 polymer ?
#
loop_
_entity_poly.entity_id
_entity_poly.type
_entity_poly.pdbx_seq_one_letter_code
_entity_poly.pdbx_strand_id
1 'polypeptide(L)'
;MRSDQKNRNREQEVAQASRKAKLLAKELDIPVLLLSQLNRASDGSIDHRPTLSNLRESGAIEQDADMVMLLCRPALYGKTVDKKSTYPTDGLGIVIIAKHRNGKTGEVYFHHNQSMTKLVDYIPPLELSLIHISEPTRH
;
A
#
# COMPACT_ATOMS: atom_id res chain seq x y z
N MET A 1 -32.42 -3.37 2.28
CA MET A 1 -32.33 -4.64 3.01
C MET A 1 -31.45 -5.68 2.33
N ARG A 2 -31.59 -5.92 1.03
CA ARG A 2 -30.72 -6.89 0.33
C ARG A 2 -29.26 -6.48 0.23
N SER A 3 -28.97 -5.19 0.14
CA SER A 3 -27.60 -4.69 0.09
C SER A 3 -26.85 -4.86 1.42
N ASP A 4 -27.55 -4.68 2.54
CA ASP A 4 -26.96 -4.81 3.87
C ASP A 4 -26.61 -6.26 4.21
N GLN A 5 -27.44 -7.21 3.80
CA GLN A 5 -27.16 -8.63 3.97
C GLN A 5 -25.97 -9.08 3.11
N LYS A 6 -25.87 -8.57 1.87
CA LYS A 6 -24.74 -8.85 0.99
C LYS A 6 -23.43 -8.34 1.58
N ASN A 7 -23.46 -7.14 2.15
CA ASN A 7 -22.29 -6.54 2.78
C ASN A 7 -21.87 -7.30 4.04
N ARG A 8 -22.82 -7.70 4.88
CA ARG A 8 -22.54 -8.52 6.07
C ARG A 8 -21.92 -9.87 5.71
N ASN A 9 -22.44 -10.53 4.68
CA ASN A 9 -21.91 -11.80 4.21
C ASN A 9 -20.48 -11.66 3.71
N ARG A 10 -20.20 -10.57 2.98
CA ARG A 10 -18.87 -10.28 2.45
C ARG A 10 -17.89 -10.00 3.59
N GLU A 11 -18.29 -9.21 4.59
CA GLU A 11 -17.46 -8.95 5.76
C GLU A 11 -17.13 -10.24 6.51
N GLN A 12 -18.10 -11.13 6.68
CA GLN A 12 -17.89 -12.42 7.34
C GLN A 12 -16.95 -13.33 6.54
N GLU A 13 -17.11 -13.39 5.23
CA GLU A 13 -16.24 -14.18 4.36
C GLU A 13 -14.80 -13.70 4.42
N VAL A 14 -14.60 -12.38 4.37
CA VAL A 14 -13.28 -11.77 4.47
C VAL A 14 -12.68 -12.01 5.84
N ALA A 15 -13.48 -11.89 6.90
CA ALA A 15 -13.03 -12.16 8.27
C ALA A 15 -12.58 -13.61 8.44
N GLN A 16 -13.33 -14.56 7.89
CA GLN A 16 -12.98 -15.98 7.93
C GLN A 16 -11.69 -16.24 7.15
N ALA A 17 -11.55 -15.66 5.96
CA ALA A 17 -10.34 -15.82 5.14
C ALA A 17 -9.10 -15.26 5.85
N SER A 18 -9.24 -14.10 6.45
CA SER A 18 -8.18 -13.45 7.24
C SER A 18 -7.75 -14.33 8.41
N ARG A 19 -8.72 -14.84 9.15
CA ARG A 19 -8.47 -15.71 10.31
C ARG A 19 -7.77 -17.02 9.89
N LYS A 20 -8.26 -17.64 8.83
CA LYS A 20 -7.64 -18.86 8.30
C LYS A 20 -6.21 -18.62 7.83
N ALA A 21 -5.96 -17.50 7.17
CA ALA A 21 -4.62 -17.12 6.73
C ALA A 21 -3.66 -16.99 7.93
N LYS A 22 -4.13 -16.36 9.01
CA LYS A 22 -3.33 -16.22 10.24
C LYS A 22 -3.03 -17.56 10.88
N LEU A 23 -4.03 -18.42 11.01
CA LEU A 23 -3.86 -19.75 11.58
C LEU A 23 -2.93 -20.61 10.71
N LEU A 24 -3.06 -20.53 9.41
CA LEU A 24 -2.20 -21.26 8.47
C LEU A 24 -0.73 -20.81 8.61
N ALA A 25 -0.51 -19.51 8.71
CA ALA A 25 0.83 -18.97 8.88
C ALA A 25 1.49 -19.50 10.17
N LYS A 26 0.73 -19.55 11.25
CA LYS A 26 1.22 -20.07 12.53
C LYS A 26 1.44 -21.58 12.49
N GLU A 27 0.48 -22.32 11.94
CA GLU A 27 0.54 -23.78 11.90
C GLU A 27 1.70 -24.28 11.05
N LEU A 28 1.91 -23.71 9.89
CA LEU A 28 2.96 -24.12 8.96
C LEU A 28 4.27 -23.35 9.15
N ASP A 29 4.29 -22.35 10.03
CA ASP A 29 5.45 -21.47 10.25
C ASP A 29 5.96 -20.86 8.94
N ILE A 30 5.02 -20.29 8.16
CA ILE A 30 5.30 -19.66 6.87
C ILE A 30 4.74 -18.25 6.83
N PRO A 31 5.33 -17.35 6.02
CA PRO A 31 4.68 -16.08 5.73
C PRO A 31 3.48 -16.30 4.79
N VAL A 32 2.39 -15.60 5.05
CA VAL A 32 1.20 -15.60 4.18
C VAL A 32 0.91 -14.17 3.77
N LEU A 33 0.84 -13.93 2.48
CA LEU A 33 0.51 -12.63 1.89
C LEU A 33 -0.93 -12.68 1.38
N LEU A 34 -1.80 -11.88 2.02
CA LEU A 34 -3.21 -11.80 1.66
C LEU A 34 -3.46 -10.51 0.89
N LEU A 35 -3.99 -10.62 -0.32
CA LEU A 35 -4.34 -9.47 -1.15
C LEU A 35 -5.81 -9.11 -0.94
N SER A 36 -6.08 -7.83 -0.75
CA SER A 36 -7.43 -7.32 -0.53
C SER A 36 -7.63 -6.00 -1.27
N GLN A 37 -8.84 -5.80 -1.76
CA GLN A 37 -9.23 -4.50 -2.32
C GLN A 37 -9.60 -3.54 -1.20
N LEU A 38 -9.32 -2.26 -1.43
CA LEU A 38 -9.74 -1.18 -0.55
C LEU A 38 -11.11 -0.66 -1.01
N ASN A 39 -11.91 -0.13 -0.08
CA ASN A 39 -13.10 0.59 -0.47
C ASN A 39 -12.71 1.95 -1.08
N ARG A 40 -13.67 2.58 -1.78
CA ARG A 40 -13.41 3.83 -2.52
C ARG A 40 -13.44 5.09 -1.65
N ALA A 41 -13.49 4.96 -0.33
CA ALA A 41 -13.55 6.12 0.55
C ALA A 41 -12.31 7.03 0.43
N SER A 42 -11.17 6.47 0.00
CA SER A 42 -9.96 7.25 -0.25
C SER A 42 -10.11 8.25 -1.39
N ASP A 43 -11.06 8.04 -2.29
CA ASP A 43 -11.29 8.95 -3.43
C ASP A 43 -11.75 10.34 -2.98
N GLY A 44 -12.31 10.45 -1.78
CA GLY A 44 -12.72 11.72 -1.20
C GLY A 44 -11.62 12.44 -0.41
N SER A 45 -10.46 11.83 -0.20
CA SER A 45 -9.37 12.46 0.52
C SER A 45 -8.62 13.46 -0.37
N ILE A 46 -8.03 14.48 0.25
CA ILE A 46 -7.35 15.56 -0.47
C ILE A 46 -6.13 15.04 -1.23
N ASP A 47 -5.40 14.13 -0.65
CA ASP A 47 -4.18 13.57 -1.25
C ASP A 47 -4.39 12.18 -1.84
N HIS A 48 -5.60 11.63 -1.78
CA HIS A 48 -5.97 10.30 -2.27
C HIS A 48 -5.10 9.16 -1.72
N ARG A 49 -4.44 9.39 -0.58
CA ARG A 49 -3.68 8.34 0.09
C ARG A 49 -4.64 7.41 0.84
N PRO A 50 -4.54 6.10 0.61
CA PRO A 50 -5.35 5.16 1.37
C PRO A 50 -4.90 5.10 2.84
N THR A 51 -5.82 4.75 3.71
CA THR A 51 -5.57 4.58 5.14
C THR A 51 -6.16 3.26 5.60
N LEU A 52 -5.88 2.87 6.85
CA LEU A 52 -6.46 1.66 7.44
C LEU A 52 -7.99 1.69 7.44
N SER A 53 -8.60 2.87 7.50
CA SER A 53 -10.06 2.99 7.43
C SER A 53 -10.64 2.50 6.11
N ASN A 54 -9.84 2.45 5.04
CA ASN A 54 -10.26 1.90 3.76
C ASN A 54 -10.41 0.37 3.77
N LEU A 55 -9.97 -0.29 4.84
CA LEU A 55 -10.22 -1.70 5.11
C LEU A 55 -11.51 -1.92 5.92
N ARG A 56 -12.43 -0.98 5.91
CA ARG A 56 -13.60 -0.97 6.77
C ARG A 56 -14.45 -2.23 6.67
N GLU A 57 -14.62 -2.78 5.47
CA GLU A 57 -15.31 -4.05 5.25
C GLU A 57 -14.45 -5.25 5.65
N SER A 58 -13.22 -5.01 6.02
CA SER A 58 -12.20 -6.01 6.30
C SER A 58 -11.47 -5.69 7.61
N GLY A 59 -12.19 -5.18 8.62
CA GLY A 59 -11.61 -4.84 9.92
C GLY A 59 -10.88 -6.01 10.57
N ALA A 60 -11.30 -7.24 10.30
CA ALA A 60 -10.63 -8.44 10.78
C ALA A 60 -9.22 -8.56 10.18
N ILE A 61 -9.01 -8.14 8.93
CA ILE A 61 -7.67 -8.14 8.32
C ILE A 61 -6.72 -7.26 9.11
N GLU A 62 -7.17 -6.08 9.49
CA GLU A 62 -6.36 -5.16 10.29
C GLU A 62 -5.95 -5.78 11.64
N GLN A 63 -6.86 -6.50 12.29
CA GLN A 63 -6.58 -7.14 13.57
C GLN A 63 -5.66 -8.35 13.43
N ASP A 64 -5.89 -9.19 12.42
CA ASP A 64 -5.14 -10.44 12.24
C ASP A 64 -3.76 -10.22 11.63
N ALA A 65 -3.60 -9.22 10.76
CA ALA A 65 -2.34 -8.99 10.06
C ALA A 65 -1.24 -8.48 10.97
N ASP A 66 -0.04 -8.99 10.78
CA ASP A 66 1.16 -8.47 11.46
C ASP A 66 1.68 -7.21 10.77
N MET A 67 1.45 -7.10 9.47
CA MET A 67 1.82 -5.94 8.68
C MET A 67 0.70 -5.66 7.67
N VAL A 68 0.35 -4.39 7.51
CA VAL A 68 -0.59 -3.95 6.47
C VAL A 68 0.14 -2.94 5.59
N MET A 69 0.20 -3.26 4.30
CA MET A 69 0.79 -2.41 3.28
C MET A 69 -0.31 -1.95 2.33
N LEU A 70 -0.45 -0.65 2.18
CA LEU A 70 -1.42 -0.03 1.27
C LEU A 70 -0.67 0.50 0.05
N LEU A 71 -1.19 0.23 -1.13
CA LEU A 71 -0.59 0.67 -2.39
C LEU A 71 -1.30 1.90 -2.92
N CYS A 72 -0.53 2.87 -3.37
CA CYS A 72 -1.05 4.11 -3.93
C CYS A 72 -0.29 4.48 -5.21
N ARG A 73 -1.02 4.92 -6.23
CA ARG A 73 -0.47 5.45 -7.48
C ARG A 73 -1.07 6.83 -7.73
N PRO A 74 -0.42 7.91 -7.29
CA PRO A 74 -1.01 9.26 -7.38
C PRO A 74 -1.39 9.69 -8.79
N ALA A 75 -0.68 9.22 -9.81
CA ALA A 75 -0.98 9.55 -11.21
C ALA A 75 -2.39 9.13 -11.65
N LEU A 76 -2.97 8.10 -11.02
CA LEU A 76 -4.33 7.64 -11.33
C LEU A 76 -5.40 8.66 -10.96
N TYR A 77 -5.08 9.61 -10.10
CA TYR A 77 -6.00 10.66 -9.64
C TYR A 77 -5.76 11.99 -10.34
N GLY A 78 -5.03 11.98 -11.47
CA GLY A 78 -4.79 13.18 -12.27
C GLY A 78 -3.79 14.16 -11.67
N LYS A 79 -3.08 13.76 -10.62
CA LYS A 79 -2.08 14.62 -9.99
C LYS A 79 -0.75 14.50 -10.71
N THR A 80 -0.04 15.62 -10.87
CA THR A 80 1.28 15.68 -11.51
C THR A 80 2.40 15.64 -10.50
N VAL A 81 2.12 16.05 -9.25
CA VAL A 81 3.09 16.06 -8.16
C VAL A 81 2.41 15.52 -6.90
N ASP A 82 3.12 14.66 -6.19
CA ASP A 82 2.67 14.18 -4.90
C ASP A 82 2.88 15.26 -3.84
N LYS A 83 1.81 15.63 -3.14
CA LYS A 83 1.85 16.75 -2.19
C LYS A 83 2.77 16.50 -1.01
N LYS A 84 2.87 15.27 -0.54
CA LYS A 84 3.63 14.95 0.66
C LYS A 84 5.13 14.87 0.37
N SER A 85 5.51 14.16 -0.68
CA SER A 85 6.91 13.95 -1.04
C SER A 85 7.45 15.01 -1.99
N THR A 86 6.57 15.74 -2.67
CA THR A 86 6.89 16.66 -3.79
C THR A 86 7.46 15.98 -5.02
N TYR A 87 7.41 14.65 -5.09
CA TYR A 87 7.90 13.88 -6.21
C TYR A 87 6.93 13.94 -7.40
N PRO A 88 7.44 13.94 -8.64
CA PRO A 88 6.60 13.78 -9.82
C PRO A 88 5.86 12.45 -9.78
N THR A 89 4.59 12.45 -10.18
CA THR A 89 3.75 11.26 -10.08
C THR A 89 3.91 10.28 -11.24
N ASP A 90 4.60 10.69 -12.30
CA ASP A 90 4.82 9.81 -13.45
C ASP A 90 5.68 8.61 -13.06
N GLY A 91 5.10 7.43 -13.14
CA GLY A 91 5.76 6.20 -12.72
C GLY A 91 5.96 6.05 -11.22
N LEU A 92 5.37 6.92 -10.42
CA LEU A 92 5.52 6.87 -8.96
C LEU A 92 4.52 5.91 -8.35
N GLY A 93 5.02 4.99 -7.53
CA GLY A 93 4.22 4.14 -6.66
C GLY A 93 4.63 4.35 -5.22
N ILE A 94 3.67 4.21 -4.33
CA ILE A 94 3.88 4.38 -2.89
C ILE A 94 3.36 3.15 -2.17
N VAL A 95 4.20 2.57 -1.32
CA VAL A 95 3.81 1.54 -0.37
C VAL A 95 3.71 2.21 1.00
N ILE A 96 2.50 2.26 1.53
CA ILE A 96 2.25 2.82 2.85
C ILE A 96 2.21 1.66 3.84
N ILE A 97 3.21 1.60 4.73
CA ILE A 97 3.21 0.63 5.82
C ILE A 97 2.35 1.20 6.93
N ALA A 98 1.05 0.85 6.90
CA ALA A 98 0.05 1.42 7.78
C ALA A 98 -0.01 0.72 9.14
N LYS A 99 0.40 -0.54 9.19
CA LYS A 99 0.53 -1.32 10.42
C LYS A 99 1.79 -2.18 10.34
N HIS A 100 2.56 -2.22 11.40
CA HIS A 100 3.75 -3.08 11.50
C HIS A 100 3.95 -3.46 12.96
N ARG A 101 3.51 -4.66 13.34
CA ARG A 101 3.48 -5.11 14.75
C ARG A 101 4.85 -5.05 15.42
N ASN A 102 5.91 -5.43 14.71
CA ASN A 102 7.26 -5.49 15.25
C ASN A 102 8.20 -4.42 14.66
N GLY A 103 7.65 -3.38 14.02
CA GLY A 103 8.46 -2.37 13.37
C GLY A 103 7.76 -1.02 13.31
N LYS A 104 8.30 -0.14 12.49
CA LYS A 104 7.78 1.21 12.32
C LYS A 104 6.84 1.29 11.14
N THR A 105 5.86 2.19 11.22
CA THR A 105 5.05 2.59 10.07
C THR A 105 5.81 3.62 9.25
N GLY A 106 5.43 3.78 7.99
CA GLY A 106 6.08 4.73 7.11
C GLY A 106 5.65 4.55 5.67
N GLU A 107 6.38 5.17 4.77
CA GLU A 107 6.10 5.11 3.35
C GLU A 107 7.38 4.75 2.58
N VAL A 108 7.23 3.93 1.56
CA VAL A 108 8.31 3.55 0.65
C VAL A 108 7.88 3.90 -0.76
N TYR A 109 8.75 4.59 -1.48
CA TYR A 109 8.49 5.01 -2.86
C TYR A 109 9.20 4.07 -3.82
N PHE A 110 8.53 3.77 -4.95
CA PHE A 110 9.12 2.97 -6.01
C PHE A 110 8.78 3.57 -7.36
N HIS A 111 9.53 3.19 -8.38
CA HIS A 111 9.27 3.58 -9.75
C HIS A 111 8.80 2.39 -10.57
N HIS A 112 7.79 2.58 -11.41
CA HIS A 112 7.29 1.53 -12.29
C HIS A 112 7.29 2.01 -13.74
N ASN A 113 7.43 1.07 -14.69
CA ASN A 113 7.24 1.37 -16.09
C ASN A 113 5.75 1.49 -16.43
N GLN A 114 5.43 1.93 -17.66
CA GLN A 114 4.04 2.14 -18.07
C GLN A 114 3.19 0.88 -18.02
N SER A 115 3.78 -0.26 -18.34
CA SER A 115 3.08 -1.54 -18.36
C SER A 115 2.99 -2.22 -16.98
N MET A 116 3.58 -1.64 -15.95
CA MET A 116 3.62 -2.21 -14.59
C MET A 116 4.26 -3.58 -14.51
N THR A 117 5.14 -3.89 -15.45
CA THR A 117 5.86 -5.16 -15.47
C THR A 117 7.20 -5.11 -14.76
N LYS A 118 7.67 -3.90 -14.46
CA LYS A 118 8.96 -3.71 -13.79
C LYS A 118 8.83 -2.66 -12.70
N LEU A 119 9.29 -3.00 -11.52
CA LEU A 119 9.36 -2.11 -10.35
C LEU A 119 10.83 -1.96 -9.96
N VAL A 120 11.24 -0.75 -9.70
CA VAL A 120 12.61 -0.44 -9.25
C VAL A 120 12.54 0.57 -8.10
N ASP A 121 13.62 0.70 -7.38
CA ASP A 121 13.74 1.69 -6.33
C ASP A 121 13.57 3.10 -6.90
N TYR A 122 12.87 3.94 -6.18
CA TYR A 122 12.68 5.33 -6.58
C TYR A 122 13.90 6.16 -6.16
N ILE A 123 14.47 6.89 -7.12
CA ILE A 123 15.55 7.82 -6.85
C ILE A 123 14.99 9.24 -7.02
N PRO A 124 14.89 10.04 -5.93
CA PRO A 124 14.38 11.41 -6.05
C PRO A 124 15.23 12.27 -6.99
N PRO A 125 14.63 13.19 -7.75
CA PRO A 125 15.39 14.05 -8.66
C PRO A 125 16.52 14.83 -7.99
N LEU A 126 16.32 15.24 -6.75
CA LEU A 126 17.34 15.95 -5.98
C LEU A 126 18.53 15.05 -5.66
N GLU A 127 18.29 13.80 -5.28
CA GLU A 127 19.34 12.81 -5.03
C GLU A 127 20.07 12.44 -6.32
N LEU A 128 19.36 12.37 -7.45
CA LEU A 128 19.99 12.16 -8.74
C LEU A 128 21.00 13.27 -9.07
N SER A 129 20.65 14.52 -8.76
CA SER A 129 21.57 15.64 -8.94
C SER A 129 22.78 15.52 -8.05
N LEU A 130 22.58 15.12 -6.78
CA LEU A 130 23.69 14.92 -5.82
C LEU A 130 24.57 13.74 -6.22
N ILE A 131 23.97 12.64 -6.68
CA ILE A 131 24.69 11.49 -7.19
C ILE A 131 25.54 11.87 -8.39
N HIS A 132 24.99 12.68 -9.28
CA HIS A 132 25.72 13.16 -10.47
C HIS A 132 26.95 13.99 -10.10
N ILE A 133 26.85 14.79 -9.04
CA ILE A 133 27.94 15.60 -8.53
C ILE A 133 28.99 14.76 -7.79
N SER A 134 28.55 13.72 -7.06
CA SER A 134 29.41 12.90 -6.20
C SER A 134 29.90 11.62 -6.86
N GLU A 135 29.40 11.26 -8.04
CA GLU A 135 29.74 10.02 -8.73
C GLU A 135 31.25 9.81 -8.95
N PRO A 136 32.05 10.85 -9.28
CA PRO A 136 33.49 10.67 -9.44
C PRO A 136 34.20 10.20 -8.17
N THR A 137 33.60 10.34 -6.99
CA THR A 137 34.18 9.95 -5.72
C THR A 137 33.67 8.62 -5.18
N ARG A 138 32.79 7.97 -5.92
CA ARG A 138 32.14 6.73 -5.51
C ARG A 138 32.76 5.51 -6.15
N HIS A 139 33.96 5.22 -5.79
CA HIS A 139 34.59 3.98 -6.29
C HIS A 139 34.72 2.93 -5.24
#